data_2ae140da4f3378e11cb8c13f4e985ca1
#
_entry.id   2ae140da4f3378e11cb8c13f4e985ca1
#
_cell.length_a   1.000
_cell.length_b   1.000
_cell.length_c   1.000
_cell.angle_alpha   90.00
_cell.angle_beta   90.00
_cell.angle_gamma   90.00
#
_symmetry.space_group_name_H-M   'P 1'
#
loop_
_entity.id
_entity.type
_entity.pdbx_description
1 polymer ?
#
loop_
_entity_poly.entity_id
_entity_poly.type
_entity_poly.pdbx_seq_one_letter_code
_entity_poly.pdbx_strand_id
1 'polypeptide(L)'
;MDLNDVIFNVGGRKFTAHKIILAMKSPVFKAMFQHPSCKEVLSGQVKVEDIEPDVFQEILRFIYTGRMHSTAMNQMAPGILAAADKYLLQDLKTRCETHLIRQMSAENCLELLSLATHHPAEHLKKYAIEYLRRFPGKFHVEKKKIN
;
A
#
# COMPACT_ATOMS: atom_id res chain seq x y z
N MET A 1 -25.98 7.49 15.61
CA MET A 1 -25.21 8.75 15.67
C MET A 1 -23.82 8.53 15.10
N ASP A 2 -23.47 9.35 14.16
CA ASP A 2 -22.18 9.25 13.47
C ASP A 2 -21.14 10.06 14.23
N LEU A 3 -20.11 9.36 14.69
CA LEU A 3 -19.01 10.01 15.43
C LEU A 3 -17.79 10.24 14.55
N ASN A 4 -17.98 10.17 13.22
CA ASN A 4 -16.92 10.44 12.26
C ASN A 4 -16.41 11.87 12.42
N ASP A 5 -15.09 12.06 12.45
CA ASP A 5 -14.49 13.37 12.60
C ASP A 5 -13.45 13.69 11.54
N VAL A 6 -13.33 12.85 10.51
CA VAL A 6 -12.47 13.10 9.37
C VAL A 6 -13.09 12.57 8.09
N ILE A 7 -12.89 13.32 7.00
CA ILE A 7 -13.35 12.93 5.66
C ILE A 7 -12.14 12.91 4.75
N PHE A 8 -11.96 11.79 4.04
CA PHE A 8 -10.91 11.66 3.03
C PHE A 8 -11.50 11.82 1.64
N ASN A 9 -10.92 12.71 0.85
CA ASN A 9 -11.29 12.90 -0.55
C ASN A 9 -10.26 12.17 -1.40
N VAL A 10 -10.67 11.09 -2.04
CA VAL A 10 -9.78 10.19 -2.79
C VAL A 10 -10.36 9.97 -4.18
N GLY A 11 -9.74 10.56 -5.20
CA GLY A 11 -10.19 10.40 -6.57
C GLY A 11 -11.66 10.70 -6.80
N GLY A 12 -12.18 11.77 -6.17
CA GLY A 12 -13.58 12.16 -6.29
C GLY A 12 -14.53 11.43 -5.36
N ARG A 13 -14.07 10.42 -4.61
CA ARG A 13 -14.87 9.72 -3.63
C ARG A 13 -14.55 10.19 -2.23
N LYS A 14 -15.55 10.20 -1.37
CA LYS A 14 -15.41 10.61 0.03
C LYS A 14 -15.51 9.41 0.94
N PHE A 15 -14.59 9.31 1.89
CA PHE A 15 -14.58 8.27 2.91
C PHE A 15 -14.59 8.93 4.27
N THR A 16 -15.54 8.57 5.12
CA THR A 16 -15.62 9.07 6.49
C THR A 16 -14.92 8.09 7.43
N ALA A 17 -14.25 8.63 8.46
CA ALA A 17 -13.51 7.80 9.39
C ALA A 17 -13.38 8.48 10.75
N HIS A 18 -12.76 7.79 11.70
CA HIS A 18 -12.55 8.26 13.07
C HIS A 18 -11.04 8.46 13.29
N LYS A 19 -10.63 9.68 13.60
CA LYS A 19 -9.23 10.03 13.82
C LYS A 19 -8.56 9.11 14.85
N ILE A 20 -9.25 8.82 15.95
CA ILE A 20 -8.68 8.01 17.02
C ILE A 20 -8.37 6.59 16.58
N ILE A 21 -9.25 6.00 15.77
CA ILE A 21 -9.04 4.63 15.26
C ILE A 21 -7.86 4.60 14.30
N LEU A 22 -7.80 5.57 13.40
CA LEU A 22 -6.69 5.67 12.45
C LEU A 22 -5.35 5.90 13.15
N ALA A 23 -5.34 6.78 14.15
CA ALA A 23 -4.14 7.11 14.91
C ALA A 23 -3.62 5.93 15.72
N MET A 24 -4.52 5.07 16.21
CA MET A 24 -4.13 3.88 16.97
C MET A 24 -3.41 2.85 16.09
N LYS A 25 -3.71 2.82 14.81
CA LYS A 25 -3.17 1.80 13.89
C LYS A 25 -2.05 2.30 13.01
N SER A 26 -2.00 3.60 12.73
CA SER A 26 -1.03 4.17 11.80
C SER A 26 -0.25 5.31 12.45
N PRO A 27 1.09 5.17 12.57
CA PRO A 27 1.93 6.27 13.06
C PRO A 27 1.82 7.52 12.18
N VAL A 28 1.56 7.35 10.89
CA VAL A 28 1.42 8.47 9.95
C VAL A 28 0.14 9.25 10.24
N PHE A 29 -0.98 8.55 10.41
CA PHE A 29 -2.23 9.21 10.76
C PHE A 29 -2.15 9.86 12.14
N LYS A 30 -1.49 9.19 13.09
CA LYS A 30 -1.28 9.75 14.43
C LYS A 30 -0.53 11.08 14.34
N ALA A 31 0.56 11.11 13.60
CA ALA A 31 1.35 12.33 13.42
C ALA A 31 0.53 13.42 12.71
N MET A 32 -0.21 13.04 11.68
CA MET A 32 -1.04 13.98 10.92
C MET A 32 -2.06 14.68 11.81
N PHE A 33 -2.76 13.92 12.65
CA PHE A 33 -3.84 14.46 13.48
C PHE A 33 -3.34 15.17 14.75
N GLN A 34 -2.06 15.02 15.08
CA GLN A 34 -1.46 15.71 16.24
C GLN A 34 -0.88 17.07 15.90
N HIS A 35 -0.83 17.46 14.61
CA HIS A 35 -0.30 18.76 14.19
C HIS A 35 -1.44 19.77 14.04
N PRO A 36 -1.62 20.67 15.03
CA PRO A 36 -2.73 21.63 15.01
C PRO A 36 -2.62 22.69 13.90
N SER A 37 -1.44 22.87 13.32
CA SER A 37 -1.22 23.83 12.24
C SER A 37 -1.57 23.27 10.87
N CYS A 38 -1.88 21.99 10.77
CA CYS A 38 -2.23 21.33 9.50
C CYS A 38 -3.64 21.73 9.08
N LYS A 39 -3.78 22.29 7.88
CA LYS A 39 -5.09 22.69 7.35
C LYS A 39 -6.07 21.52 7.27
N GLU A 40 -5.55 20.35 6.94
CA GLU A 40 -6.36 19.13 6.83
C GLU A 40 -6.98 18.75 8.16
N VAL A 41 -6.22 18.88 9.26
CA VAL A 41 -6.72 18.60 10.61
C VAL A 41 -7.79 19.62 10.99
N LEU A 42 -7.54 20.89 10.69
CA LEU A 42 -8.46 21.98 11.07
C LEU A 42 -9.77 21.91 10.28
N SER A 43 -9.69 21.56 9.01
CA SER A 43 -10.88 21.48 8.14
C SER A 43 -11.65 20.17 8.31
N GLY A 44 -11.03 19.16 8.91
CA GLY A 44 -11.62 17.81 8.99
C GLY A 44 -11.64 17.07 7.68
N GLN A 45 -11.01 17.61 6.64
CA GLN A 45 -10.95 16.98 5.31
C GLN A 45 -9.50 16.79 4.87
N VAL A 46 -9.22 15.59 4.37
CA VAL A 46 -7.87 15.21 3.90
C VAL A 46 -7.97 14.82 2.44
N LYS A 47 -7.16 15.45 1.60
CA LYS A 47 -7.09 15.09 0.18
C LYS A 47 -5.99 14.05 -0.02
N VAL A 48 -6.34 12.94 -0.66
CA VAL A 48 -5.39 11.88 -0.98
C VAL A 48 -5.29 11.77 -2.51
N GLU A 49 -4.13 12.05 -3.05
CA GLU A 49 -3.94 12.15 -4.50
C GLU A 49 -3.25 10.95 -5.13
N ASP A 50 -2.48 10.22 -4.36
CA ASP A 50 -1.59 9.17 -4.88
C ASP A 50 -2.08 7.74 -4.60
N ILE A 51 -3.34 7.57 -4.23
CA ILE A 51 -3.93 6.27 -3.94
C ILE A 51 -5.27 6.19 -4.66
N GLU A 52 -5.51 5.04 -5.32
CA GLU A 52 -6.79 4.80 -5.96
C GLU A 52 -7.90 4.62 -4.91
N PRO A 53 -9.13 5.08 -5.18
CA PRO A 53 -10.22 4.97 -4.20
C PRO A 53 -10.49 3.55 -3.73
N ASP A 54 -10.46 2.57 -4.63
CA ASP A 54 -10.70 1.18 -4.26
C ASP A 54 -9.62 0.64 -3.32
N VAL A 55 -8.36 1.06 -3.55
CA VAL A 55 -7.25 0.70 -2.66
C VAL A 55 -7.46 1.35 -1.28
N PHE A 56 -7.82 2.64 -1.26
CA PHE A 56 -8.03 3.34 0.00
C PHE A 56 -9.17 2.73 0.81
N GLN A 57 -10.23 2.29 0.13
CA GLN A 57 -11.33 1.58 0.79
C GLN A 57 -10.83 0.33 1.51
N GLU A 58 -9.97 -0.43 0.87
CA GLU A 58 -9.41 -1.66 1.47
C GLU A 58 -8.44 -1.33 2.61
N ILE A 59 -7.69 -0.24 2.51
CA ILE A 59 -6.84 0.23 3.60
C ILE A 59 -7.68 0.55 4.84
N LEU A 60 -8.77 1.28 4.67
CA LEU A 60 -9.68 1.58 5.78
C LEU A 60 -10.29 0.32 6.37
N ARG A 61 -10.73 -0.61 5.51
CA ARG A 61 -11.27 -1.88 5.96
C ARG A 61 -10.27 -2.63 6.83
N PHE A 62 -9.01 -2.68 6.40
CA PHE A 62 -7.97 -3.35 7.17
C PHE A 62 -7.73 -2.65 8.52
N ILE A 63 -7.70 -1.33 8.54
CA ILE A 63 -7.51 -0.58 9.78
C ILE A 63 -8.62 -0.90 10.78
N TYR A 64 -9.87 -0.97 10.30
CA TYR A 64 -11.04 -1.19 11.17
C TYR A 64 -11.25 -2.65 11.57
N THR A 65 -10.91 -3.59 10.69
CA THR A 65 -11.24 -5.01 10.91
C THR A 65 -10.02 -5.90 11.10
N GLY A 66 -8.84 -5.45 10.70
CA GLY A 66 -7.64 -6.28 10.69
C GLY A 66 -7.64 -7.32 9.56
N ARG A 67 -8.61 -7.23 8.65
CA ARG A 67 -8.79 -8.22 7.59
C ARG A 67 -8.71 -7.61 6.19
N MET A 68 -8.29 -8.42 5.23
CA MET A 68 -8.22 -8.07 3.83
C MET A 68 -8.88 -9.17 3.02
N HIS A 69 -9.76 -8.80 2.07
CA HIS A 69 -10.36 -9.78 1.17
C HIS A 69 -9.30 -10.35 0.23
N SER A 70 -9.37 -11.67 -0.02
CA SER A 70 -8.46 -12.32 -0.96
C SER A 70 -8.60 -11.75 -2.37
N THR A 71 -9.82 -11.38 -2.78
CA THR A 71 -10.03 -10.76 -4.10
C THR A 71 -9.33 -9.41 -4.21
N ALA A 72 -9.37 -8.59 -3.16
CA ALA A 72 -8.67 -7.31 -3.14
C ALA A 72 -7.16 -7.52 -3.25
N MET A 73 -6.63 -8.48 -2.50
CA MET A 73 -5.22 -8.81 -2.55
C MET A 73 -4.81 -9.31 -3.93
N ASN A 74 -5.63 -10.16 -4.57
CA ASN A 74 -5.33 -10.68 -5.90
C ASN A 74 -5.31 -9.58 -6.97
N GLN A 75 -6.18 -8.59 -6.84
CA GLN A 75 -6.34 -7.56 -7.87
C GLN A 75 -5.48 -6.32 -7.64
N MET A 76 -5.20 -5.98 -6.38
CA MET A 76 -4.65 -4.68 -6.04
C MET A 76 -3.42 -4.74 -5.12
N ALA A 77 -2.77 -5.89 -4.99
CA ALA A 77 -1.64 -6.03 -4.06
C ALA A 77 -0.54 -4.98 -4.22
N PRO A 78 -0.11 -4.62 -5.45
CA PRO A 78 0.90 -3.57 -5.58
C PRO A 78 0.45 -2.22 -5.02
N GLY A 79 -0.79 -1.82 -5.32
CA GLY A 79 -1.34 -0.57 -4.79
C GLY A 79 -1.53 -0.61 -3.28
N ILE A 80 -1.96 -1.75 -2.76
CA ILE A 80 -2.12 -1.94 -1.31
C ILE A 80 -0.75 -1.88 -0.61
N LEU A 81 0.27 -2.50 -1.21
CA LEU A 81 1.64 -2.44 -0.67
C LEU A 81 2.12 -0.98 -0.58
N ALA A 82 1.95 -0.22 -1.65
CA ALA A 82 2.35 1.19 -1.69
C ALA A 82 1.65 2.01 -0.61
N ALA A 83 0.33 1.81 -0.46
CA ALA A 83 -0.46 2.51 0.54
C ALA A 83 -0.09 2.07 1.97
N ALA A 84 0.15 0.78 2.18
CA ALA A 84 0.58 0.25 3.48
C ALA A 84 1.94 0.83 3.88
N ASP A 85 2.83 1.01 2.91
CA ASP A 85 4.13 1.66 3.15
C ASP A 85 3.93 3.13 3.51
N LYS A 86 3.09 3.84 2.75
CA LYS A 86 2.81 5.26 3.01
C LYS A 86 2.29 5.51 4.43
N TYR A 87 1.37 4.67 4.88
CA TYR A 87 0.73 4.84 6.20
C TYR A 87 1.39 4.00 7.30
N LEU A 88 2.52 3.35 7.00
CA LEU A 88 3.29 2.53 7.94
C LEU A 88 2.44 1.45 8.60
N LEU A 89 1.64 0.76 7.80
CA LEU A 89 0.85 -0.39 8.23
C LEU A 89 1.68 -1.66 8.00
N GLN A 90 2.56 -1.96 8.95
CA GLN A 90 3.57 -3.01 8.78
C GLN A 90 2.98 -4.40 8.57
N ASP A 91 1.92 -4.75 9.31
CA ASP A 91 1.28 -6.06 9.16
C ASP A 91 0.70 -6.23 7.77
N LEU A 92 0.05 -5.20 7.25
CA LEU A 92 -0.53 -5.26 5.91
C LEU A 92 0.55 -5.32 4.85
N LYS A 93 1.62 -4.56 5.03
CA LYS A 93 2.77 -4.57 4.13
C LYS A 93 3.36 -5.98 4.02
N THR A 94 3.55 -6.64 5.17
CA THR A 94 4.06 -8.01 5.22
C THR A 94 3.14 -8.98 4.49
N ARG A 95 1.84 -8.85 4.65
CA ARG A 95 0.86 -9.69 3.95
C ARG A 95 0.94 -9.48 2.44
N CYS A 96 1.12 -8.24 1.99
CA CYS A 96 1.28 -7.93 0.57
C CYS A 96 2.57 -8.54 0.01
N GLU A 97 3.67 -8.44 0.75
CA GLU A 97 4.93 -9.04 0.32
C GLU A 97 4.78 -10.55 0.16
N THR A 98 4.20 -11.22 1.13
CA THR A 98 3.97 -12.66 1.08
C THR A 98 3.14 -13.04 -0.13
N HIS A 99 2.06 -12.30 -0.38
CA HIS A 99 1.19 -12.56 -1.52
C HIS A 99 1.93 -12.38 -2.85
N LEU A 100 2.67 -11.29 -2.99
CA LEU A 100 3.40 -10.99 -4.22
C LEU A 100 4.55 -11.97 -4.46
N ILE A 101 5.19 -12.44 -3.40
CA ILE A 101 6.23 -13.47 -3.50
C ILE A 101 5.64 -14.76 -4.08
N ARG A 102 4.46 -15.15 -3.64
CA ARG A 102 3.78 -16.36 -4.14
C ARG A 102 3.37 -16.22 -5.61
N GLN A 103 3.14 -14.99 -6.05
CA GLN A 103 2.72 -14.72 -7.43
C GLN A 103 3.90 -14.47 -8.37
N MET A 104 5.13 -14.51 -7.86
CA MET A 104 6.30 -14.15 -8.65
C MET A 104 6.57 -15.15 -9.78
N SER A 105 6.85 -14.58 -10.96
CA SER A 105 7.15 -15.33 -12.17
C SER A 105 8.20 -14.59 -12.97
N ALA A 106 8.68 -15.21 -14.05
CA ALA A 106 9.65 -14.54 -14.93
C ALA A 106 9.05 -13.28 -15.56
N GLU A 107 7.74 -13.24 -15.76
CA GLU A 107 7.04 -12.14 -16.38
C GLU A 107 6.91 -10.92 -15.48
N ASN A 108 6.79 -11.11 -14.16
CA ASN A 108 6.53 -10.01 -13.23
C ASN A 108 7.69 -9.71 -12.27
N CYS A 109 8.75 -10.49 -12.28
CA CYS A 109 9.83 -10.37 -11.29
C CYS A 109 10.49 -8.99 -11.29
N LEU A 110 10.82 -8.44 -12.47
CA LEU A 110 11.45 -7.13 -12.58
C LEU A 110 10.52 -6.01 -12.11
N GLU A 111 9.25 -6.14 -12.44
CA GLU A 111 8.23 -5.19 -12.01
C GLU A 111 8.06 -5.21 -10.49
N LEU A 112 8.07 -6.39 -9.89
CA LEU A 112 7.99 -6.54 -8.44
C LEU A 112 9.24 -6.03 -7.73
N LEU A 113 10.42 -6.20 -8.36
CA LEU A 113 11.66 -5.65 -7.82
C LEU A 113 11.61 -4.11 -7.81
N SER A 114 11.10 -3.52 -8.89
CA SER A 114 10.91 -2.07 -8.96
C SER A 114 9.95 -1.58 -7.88
N LEU A 115 8.83 -2.27 -7.70
CA LEU A 115 7.86 -1.95 -6.66
C LEU A 115 8.51 -1.98 -5.27
N ALA A 116 9.28 -3.03 -4.98
CA ALA A 116 9.94 -3.21 -3.70
C ALA A 116 11.05 -2.18 -3.44
N THR A 117 11.53 -1.52 -4.49
CA THR A 117 12.54 -0.47 -4.39
C THR A 117 11.90 0.88 -4.12
N HIS A 118 10.79 1.19 -4.82
CA HIS A 118 10.06 2.46 -4.64
C HIS A 118 9.35 2.53 -3.29
N HIS A 119 8.83 1.40 -2.83
CA HIS A 119 8.15 1.29 -1.54
C HIS A 119 8.89 0.22 -0.75
N PRO A 120 9.97 0.58 -0.03
CA PRO A 120 10.92 -0.39 0.50
C PRO A 120 10.26 -1.58 1.17
N ALA A 121 10.35 -2.72 0.52
CA ALA A 121 9.78 -4.00 0.95
C ALA A 121 10.89 -5.03 0.91
N GLU A 122 11.61 -5.17 2.01
CA GLU A 122 12.86 -5.93 2.08
C GLU A 122 12.70 -7.41 1.74
N HIS A 123 11.62 -8.05 2.20
CA HIS A 123 11.40 -9.47 1.91
C HIS A 123 11.11 -9.70 0.43
N LEU A 124 10.28 -8.86 -0.15
CA LEU A 124 9.96 -8.96 -1.57
C LEU A 124 11.17 -8.67 -2.43
N LYS A 125 11.94 -7.64 -2.08
CA LYS A 125 13.14 -7.26 -2.80
C LYS A 125 14.16 -8.39 -2.79
N LYS A 126 14.40 -8.97 -1.61
CA LYS A 126 15.35 -10.06 -1.45
C LYS A 126 14.96 -11.29 -2.28
N TYR A 127 13.68 -11.64 -2.24
CA TYR A 127 13.17 -12.77 -3.00
C TYR A 127 13.27 -12.53 -4.50
N ALA A 128 12.98 -11.32 -4.97
CA ALA A 128 13.08 -10.97 -6.38
C ALA A 128 14.53 -11.07 -6.88
N ILE A 129 15.48 -10.58 -6.10
CA ILE A 129 16.91 -10.67 -6.44
C ILE A 129 17.33 -12.14 -6.51
N GLU A 130 16.89 -12.96 -5.55
CA GLU A 130 17.19 -14.39 -5.53
C GLU A 130 16.60 -15.10 -6.76
N TYR A 131 15.37 -14.71 -7.13
CA TYR A 131 14.71 -15.24 -8.32
C TYR A 131 15.52 -14.94 -9.59
N LEU A 132 16.02 -13.71 -9.70
CA LEU A 132 16.86 -13.30 -10.84
C LEU A 132 18.16 -14.12 -10.91
N ARG A 133 18.76 -14.44 -9.77
CA ARG A 133 19.98 -15.24 -9.71
C ARG A 133 19.75 -16.68 -10.15
N ARG A 134 18.58 -17.23 -9.80
CA ARG A 134 18.23 -18.63 -10.15
C ARG A 134 17.88 -18.81 -11.62
N PHE A 135 17.31 -17.79 -12.24
CA PHE A 135 16.81 -17.87 -13.60
C PHE A 135 17.34 -16.76 -14.49
N PRO A 136 18.69 -16.59 -14.57
CA PRO A 136 19.26 -15.46 -15.32
C PRO A 136 18.96 -15.50 -16.81
N GLY A 137 18.80 -16.68 -17.41
CA GLY A 137 18.54 -16.82 -18.83
C GLY A 137 17.21 -16.26 -19.29
N LYS A 138 16.20 -16.24 -18.40
CA LYS A 138 14.88 -15.71 -18.73
C LYS A 138 14.86 -14.19 -18.83
N PHE A 139 15.79 -13.51 -18.17
CA PHE A 139 15.86 -12.05 -18.14
C PHE A 139 16.83 -11.49 -19.17
N HIS A 140 17.70 -12.31 -19.69
CA HIS A 140 18.68 -11.93 -20.70
C HIS A 140 17.99 -11.51 -22.02
N VAL A 141 16.91 -12.18 -22.38
CA VAL A 141 16.13 -11.89 -23.57
C VAL A 141 15.41 -10.54 -23.43
N GLU A 142 14.89 -10.24 -22.25
CA GLU A 142 14.19 -8.96 -22.00
C GLU A 142 15.14 -7.77 -22.07
N LYS A 143 16.37 -7.91 -21.57
CA LYS A 143 17.37 -6.85 -21.66
C LYS A 143 17.69 -6.48 -23.11
N LYS A 144 17.66 -7.44 -24.01
CA LYS A 144 17.87 -7.19 -25.43
C LYS A 144 16.71 -6.47 -26.09
N LYS A 145 15.49 -6.64 -25.57
CA LYS A 145 14.30 -5.94 -26.08
C LYS A 145 14.20 -4.51 -25.63
N ILE A 146 14.80 -4.18 -24.49
CA ILE A 146 14.76 -2.84 -23.92
C ILE A 146 15.82 -1.93 -24.58
N ASN A 147 16.86 -2.51 -25.10
CA ASN A 147 17.89 -1.80 -25.83
C ASN A 147 17.54 -1.76 -27.32
#